data_2c0e5c0c43c5a7ce9ce15de71fcfc50f
#
_entry.id   2c0e5c0c43c5a7ce9ce15de71fcfc50f
#
_cell.length_a   1.000
_cell.length_b   1.000
_cell.length_c   1.000
_cell.angle_alpha   90.00
_cell.angle_beta   90.00
_cell.angle_gamma   90.00
#
_symmetry.space_group_name_H-M   'P 1'
#
loop_
_entity.id
_entity.type
_entity.pdbx_description
1 polymer ?
#
loop_
_entity_poly.entity_id
_entity_poly.type
_entity_poly.pdbx_seq_one_letter_code
_entity_poly.pdbx_strand_id
1 'polypeptide(L)'
;PRLRVPGVERLRDSQALIFNIDYPLGLAAYQLLKLTARSVGEIRGVYVIGKAATLNGKIGDVLIPDVVYDEHTRNSYSFVPAFKAADVEPYLAYGSVLDNQKALTSRGTFLQNEAFLDALYRDFFTDLEMEAGPYLNAIYEQTTPERYPVGEMVSLLRPPFDLGFLHYASDTPYSKGMNLGSRNLSYFGM
;
A
#
# COMPACT_ATOMS: atom_id res chain seq x y z
N PRO A 1 -6.02 13.76 -22.39
CA PRO A 1 -4.87 14.62 -22.19
C PRO A 1 -3.78 13.81 -21.49
N ARG A 2 -2.58 13.72 -22.09
CA ARG A 2 -1.46 13.08 -21.40
C ARG A 2 -0.99 14.04 -20.30
N LEU A 3 -1.01 13.57 -19.04
CA LEU A 3 -0.40 14.31 -17.94
C LEU A 3 1.07 14.61 -18.28
N ARG A 4 1.42 15.88 -18.31
CA ARG A 4 2.82 16.29 -18.44
C ARG A 4 3.38 16.39 -17.02
N VAL A 5 4.07 15.33 -16.60
CA VAL A 5 4.78 15.32 -15.32
C VAL A 5 6.16 15.94 -15.55
N PRO A 6 6.56 16.98 -14.83
CA PRO A 6 7.89 17.56 -14.93
C PRO A 6 8.97 16.50 -14.64
N GLY A 7 10.01 16.45 -15.45
CA GLY A 7 11.14 15.53 -15.26
C GLY A 7 11.00 14.18 -15.94
N VAL A 8 9.83 13.85 -16.53
CA VAL A 8 9.63 12.58 -17.28
C VAL A 8 10.61 12.46 -18.47
N GLU A 9 11.06 13.56 -19.03
CA GLU A 9 12.09 13.58 -20.08
C GLU A 9 13.40 12.89 -19.65
N ARG A 10 13.73 12.89 -18.35
CA ARG A 10 14.92 12.20 -17.81
C ARG A 10 14.83 10.69 -17.91
N LEU A 11 13.62 10.14 -18.04
CA LEU A 11 13.42 8.69 -18.22
C LEU A 11 13.85 8.21 -19.59
N ARG A 12 14.03 9.11 -20.58
CA ARG A 12 14.44 8.75 -21.94
C ARG A 12 15.80 8.02 -21.97
N ASP A 13 16.71 8.41 -21.08
CA ASP A 13 18.06 7.86 -21.00
C ASP A 13 18.21 6.81 -19.90
N SER A 14 17.10 6.47 -19.23
CA SER A 14 17.09 5.47 -18.17
C SER A 14 17.16 4.07 -18.73
N GLN A 15 18.03 3.23 -18.15
CA GLN A 15 18.10 1.80 -18.41
C GLN A 15 17.22 0.98 -17.43
N ALA A 16 16.49 1.64 -16.53
CA ALA A 16 15.62 0.97 -15.59
C ALA A 16 14.40 0.36 -16.30
N LEU A 17 14.07 -0.87 -15.94
CA LEU A 17 12.85 -1.53 -16.37
C LEU A 17 11.75 -1.28 -15.34
N ILE A 18 10.53 -1.06 -15.83
CA ILE A 18 9.33 -1.01 -15.00
C ILE A 18 8.62 -2.34 -15.19
N PHE A 19 8.50 -3.10 -14.11
CA PHE A 19 7.75 -4.35 -14.07
C PHE A 19 6.43 -4.11 -13.32
N ASN A 20 5.32 -4.27 -14.02
CA ASN A 20 3.99 -4.12 -13.43
C ASN A 20 3.46 -5.49 -12.99
N ILE A 21 3.08 -5.60 -11.71
CA ILE A 21 2.35 -6.75 -11.17
C ILE A 21 0.89 -6.33 -11.06
N ASP A 22 0.03 -6.94 -11.87
CA ASP A 22 -1.38 -6.60 -11.95
C ASP A 22 -2.22 -7.50 -11.03
N TYR A 23 -3.05 -6.89 -10.19
CA TYR A 23 -3.98 -7.54 -9.26
C TYR A 23 -3.42 -8.71 -8.41
N PRO A 24 -2.34 -8.53 -7.68
CA PRO A 24 -1.82 -9.56 -6.77
C PRO A 24 -2.63 -9.57 -5.47
N LEU A 25 -3.72 -10.30 -5.42
CA LEU A 25 -4.62 -10.31 -4.27
C LEU A 25 -4.00 -11.00 -3.05
N GLY A 26 -4.01 -10.31 -1.91
CA GLY A 26 -3.59 -10.84 -0.61
C GLY A 26 -2.18 -11.44 -0.62
N LEU A 27 -2.03 -12.68 -0.15
CA LEU A 27 -0.74 -13.38 -0.09
C LEU A 27 -0.06 -13.61 -1.44
N ALA A 28 -0.77 -13.50 -2.57
CA ALA A 28 -0.16 -13.59 -3.88
C ALA A 28 0.85 -12.46 -4.11
N ALA A 29 0.65 -11.29 -3.50
CA ALA A 29 1.57 -10.16 -3.54
C ALA A 29 2.98 -10.55 -3.07
N TYR A 30 3.08 -11.29 -1.95
CA TYR A 30 4.34 -11.82 -1.44
C TYR A 30 5.04 -12.72 -2.45
N GLN A 31 4.31 -13.71 -3.01
CA GLN A 31 4.89 -14.69 -3.92
C GLN A 31 5.39 -14.04 -5.22
N LEU A 32 4.61 -13.15 -5.78
CA LEU A 32 4.95 -12.47 -7.03
C LEU A 32 6.17 -11.57 -6.87
N LEU A 33 6.20 -10.75 -5.82
CA LEU A 33 7.37 -9.89 -5.57
C LEU A 33 8.61 -10.72 -5.29
N LYS A 34 8.51 -11.78 -4.48
CA LYS A 34 9.63 -12.69 -4.17
C LYS A 34 10.20 -13.34 -5.42
N LEU A 35 9.35 -13.83 -6.32
CA LEU A 35 9.79 -14.42 -7.59
C LEU A 35 10.45 -13.39 -8.51
N THR A 36 9.86 -12.21 -8.62
CA THR A 36 10.41 -11.09 -9.42
C THR A 36 11.79 -10.69 -8.89
N ALA A 37 11.90 -10.49 -7.57
CA ALA A 37 13.15 -10.07 -6.92
C ALA A 37 14.30 -11.05 -7.15
N ARG A 38 14.01 -12.35 -7.21
CA ARG A 38 15.02 -13.38 -7.52
C ARG A 38 15.47 -13.38 -8.97
N SER A 39 14.68 -12.80 -9.87
CA SER A 39 14.90 -12.82 -11.31
C SER A 39 15.59 -11.55 -11.82
N VAL A 40 15.76 -10.52 -10.97
CA VAL A 40 16.38 -9.24 -11.32
C VAL A 40 17.68 -9.04 -10.55
N GLY A 41 18.62 -8.31 -11.14
CA GLY A 41 19.92 -8.05 -10.49
C GLY A 41 19.85 -6.98 -9.39
N GLU A 42 18.97 -5.99 -9.57
CA GLU A 42 18.84 -4.85 -8.65
C GLU A 42 17.38 -4.36 -8.65
N ILE A 43 16.82 -4.15 -7.47
CA ILE A 43 15.55 -3.46 -7.29
C ILE A 43 15.87 -2.02 -6.89
N ARG A 44 15.32 -1.04 -7.60
CA ARG A 44 15.50 0.40 -7.32
C ARG A 44 14.31 1.02 -6.61
N GLY A 45 13.15 0.38 -6.70
CA GLY A 45 11.96 0.84 -6.02
C GLY A 45 10.85 -0.20 -6.08
N VAL A 46 10.02 -0.22 -5.05
CA VAL A 46 8.77 -0.97 -4.99
C VAL A 46 7.65 0.03 -4.69
N TYR A 47 6.75 0.19 -5.63
CA TYR A 47 5.63 1.12 -5.53
C TYR A 47 4.33 0.35 -5.64
N VAL A 48 3.51 0.41 -4.60
CA VAL A 48 2.21 -0.26 -4.53
C VAL A 48 1.12 0.79 -4.66
N ILE A 49 0.27 0.63 -5.67
CA ILE A 49 -0.89 1.49 -5.88
C ILE A 49 -2.11 0.60 -5.86
N GLY A 50 -3.03 0.86 -4.94
CA GLY A 50 -4.16 -0.02 -4.72
C GLY A 50 -5.41 0.70 -4.22
N LYS A 51 -6.45 -0.09 -3.98
CA LYS A 51 -7.67 0.36 -3.33
C LYS A 51 -7.63 -0.03 -1.85
N ALA A 52 -8.19 0.83 -1.02
CA ALA A 52 -8.36 0.55 0.40
C ALA A 52 -9.71 1.08 0.91
N ALA A 53 -10.13 0.58 2.05
CA ALA A 53 -11.19 1.21 2.82
C ALA A 53 -10.58 2.18 3.82
N THR A 54 -11.20 3.33 3.99
CA THR A 54 -10.74 4.33 4.95
C THR A 54 -11.65 4.43 6.15
N LEU A 55 -11.07 4.61 7.35
CA LEU A 55 -11.82 4.84 8.59
C LEU A 55 -11.92 6.33 8.95
N ASN A 56 -11.04 7.19 8.44
CA ASN A 56 -10.98 8.61 8.77
C ASN A 56 -11.16 9.55 7.57
N GLY A 57 -11.05 9.02 6.35
CA GLY A 57 -11.16 9.77 5.11
C GLY A 57 -12.53 9.63 4.44
N LYS A 58 -12.59 10.07 3.21
CA LYS A 58 -13.76 9.98 2.31
C LYS A 58 -13.41 9.17 1.08
N ILE A 59 -14.43 8.62 0.42
CA ILE A 59 -14.24 8.00 -0.90
C ILE A 59 -13.66 9.06 -1.85
N GLY A 60 -12.55 8.70 -2.50
CA GLY A 60 -11.80 9.58 -3.37
C GLY A 60 -10.53 10.19 -2.76
N ASP A 61 -10.36 10.07 -1.44
CA ASP A 61 -9.10 10.47 -0.80
C ASP A 61 -7.98 9.46 -1.14
N VAL A 62 -6.75 9.94 -1.05
CA VAL A 62 -5.54 9.13 -1.21
C VAL A 62 -4.86 8.99 0.14
N LEU A 63 -4.51 7.76 0.49
CA LEU A 63 -3.88 7.40 1.76
C LEU A 63 -2.43 6.99 1.50
N ILE A 64 -1.50 7.55 2.28
CA ILE A 64 -0.08 7.22 2.23
C ILE A 64 0.32 6.68 3.60
N PRO A 65 0.36 5.35 3.78
CA PRO A 65 0.79 4.77 5.04
C PRO A 65 2.31 4.83 5.21
N ASP A 66 2.73 4.97 6.45
CA ASP A 66 4.11 4.84 6.91
C ASP A 66 4.26 3.73 7.97
N VAL A 67 3.13 3.22 8.46
CA VAL A 67 3.03 2.06 9.34
C VAL A 67 2.00 1.08 8.79
N VAL A 68 2.37 -0.20 8.72
CA VAL A 68 1.48 -1.28 8.30
C VAL A 68 1.51 -2.40 9.32
N TYR A 69 0.36 -2.79 9.86
CA TYR A 69 0.21 -4.02 10.62
C TYR A 69 -0.34 -5.13 9.72
N ASP A 70 0.36 -6.24 9.67
CA ASP A 70 -0.02 -7.41 8.88
C ASP A 70 -0.66 -8.49 9.74
N GLU A 71 -1.94 -8.79 9.53
CA GLU A 71 -2.63 -9.87 10.24
C GLU A 71 -2.09 -11.27 9.93
N HIS A 72 -1.36 -11.47 8.82
CA HIS A 72 -0.82 -12.78 8.47
C HIS A 72 0.35 -13.17 9.38
N THR A 73 1.28 -12.24 9.57
CA THR A 73 2.51 -12.44 10.37
C THR A 73 2.41 -11.83 11.75
N ARG A 74 1.42 -10.96 11.98
CA ARG A 74 1.30 -10.10 13.17
C ARG A 74 2.46 -9.14 13.35
N ASN A 75 3.18 -8.84 12.27
CA ASN A 75 4.24 -7.85 12.29
C ASN A 75 3.67 -6.45 12.11
N SER A 76 4.30 -5.48 12.74
CA SER A 76 4.13 -4.07 12.45
C SER A 76 5.36 -3.56 11.71
N TYR A 77 5.18 -3.10 10.49
CA TYR A 77 6.23 -2.51 9.67
C TYR A 77 6.20 -1.00 9.76
N SER A 78 7.35 -0.37 9.94
CA SER A 78 7.50 1.08 9.82
C SER A 78 8.53 1.41 8.76
N PHE A 79 8.24 2.39 7.90
CA PHE A 79 9.10 2.79 6.79
C PHE A 79 8.93 4.28 6.47
N VAL A 80 9.85 4.82 5.68
CA VAL A 80 9.72 6.17 5.13
C VAL A 80 9.14 6.04 3.72
N PRO A 81 7.90 6.53 3.48
CA PRO A 81 7.30 6.46 2.16
C PRO A 81 8.08 7.27 1.13
N ALA A 82 8.20 6.74 -0.10
CA ALA A 82 8.75 7.44 -1.25
C ALA A 82 7.85 8.59 -1.75
N PHE A 83 6.58 8.58 -1.35
CA PHE A 83 5.57 9.60 -1.67
C PHE A 83 5.25 10.45 -0.45
N LYS A 84 4.94 11.71 -0.69
CA LYS A 84 4.36 12.63 0.29
C LYS A 84 3.11 13.27 -0.31
N ALA A 85 2.25 13.84 0.52
CA ALA A 85 1.05 14.53 0.06
C ALA A 85 1.37 15.57 -1.01
N ALA A 86 2.41 16.38 -0.79
CA ALA A 86 2.85 17.41 -1.74
C ALA A 86 3.23 16.87 -3.13
N ASP A 87 3.62 15.61 -3.23
CA ASP A 87 3.97 14.97 -4.51
C ASP A 87 2.72 14.55 -5.30
N VAL A 88 1.61 14.29 -4.62
CA VAL A 88 0.38 13.72 -5.18
C VAL A 88 -0.71 14.77 -5.37
N GLU A 89 -0.89 15.69 -4.41
CA GLU A 89 -1.93 16.73 -4.42
C GLU A 89 -2.05 17.50 -5.74
N PRO A 90 -0.95 17.88 -6.43
CA PRO A 90 -1.04 18.64 -7.69
C PRO A 90 -1.75 17.89 -8.82
N TYR A 91 -1.90 16.59 -8.71
CA TYR A 91 -2.48 15.72 -9.73
C TYR A 91 -3.90 15.25 -9.41
N LEU A 92 -4.39 15.53 -8.19
CA LEU A 92 -5.76 15.19 -7.82
C LEU A 92 -6.75 16.17 -8.43
N ALA A 93 -7.81 15.62 -9.02
CA ALA A 93 -8.95 16.41 -9.49
C ALA A 93 -9.95 16.72 -8.36
N TYR A 94 -10.00 15.84 -7.36
CA TYR A 94 -10.87 15.94 -6.16
C TYR A 94 -10.30 15.03 -5.05
N GLY A 95 -10.80 15.20 -3.83
CA GLY A 95 -10.31 14.50 -2.65
C GLY A 95 -9.12 15.18 -1.99
N SER A 96 -8.57 14.53 -1.00
CA SER A 96 -7.41 14.97 -0.24
C SER A 96 -6.36 13.88 -0.21
N VAL A 97 -5.10 14.24 0.04
CA VAL A 97 -4.03 13.28 0.33
C VAL A 97 -3.78 13.27 1.84
N LEU A 98 -3.80 12.10 2.43
CA LEU A 98 -3.59 11.88 3.85
C LEU A 98 -2.27 11.14 4.04
N ASP A 99 -1.26 11.85 4.55
CA ASP A 99 0.04 11.31 4.95
C ASP A 99 -0.02 10.65 6.32
N ASN A 100 1.03 9.88 6.65
CA ASN A 100 1.25 9.27 7.97
C ASN A 100 0.06 8.40 8.39
N GLN A 101 -0.48 7.62 7.46
CA GLN A 101 -1.58 6.74 7.74
C GLN A 101 -1.05 5.42 8.32
N LYS A 102 -1.82 4.83 9.22
CA LYS A 102 -1.56 3.50 9.76
C LYS A 102 -2.48 2.50 9.07
N ALA A 103 -1.90 1.62 8.27
CA ALA A 103 -2.63 0.60 7.54
C ALA A 103 -2.74 -0.71 8.31
N LEU A 104 -3.86 -1.40 8.11
CA LEU A 104 -4.08 -2.79 8.49
C LEU A 104 -4.18 -3.63 7.22
N THR A 105 -3.25 -4.56 7.04
CA THR A 105 -3.41 -5.63 6.07
C THR A 105 -4.30 -6.72 6.64
N SER A 106 -5.52 -6.79 6.15
CA SER A 106 -6.50 -7.80 6.56
C SER A 106 -6.32 -9.11 5.80
N ARG A 107 -6.52 -10.23 6.49
CA ARG A 107 -6.53 -11.57 5.86
C ARG A 107 -7.77 -11.87 5.03
N GLY A 108 -8.80 -11.06 5.15
CA GLY A 108 -10.06 -11.28 4.45
C GLY A 108 -10.94 -10.05 4.40
N THR A 109 -12.01 -10.14 3.61
CA THR A 109 -12.94 -9.04 3.35
C THR A 109 -14.06 -8.90 4.39
N PHE A 110 -14.03 -9.70 5.46
CA PHE A 110 -15.12 -9.80 6.46
C PHE A 110 -15.01 -8.75 7.58
N LEU A 111 -14.65 -7.52 7.25
CA LEU A 111 -14.51 -6.40 8.19
C LEU A 111 -15.84 -5.63 8.34
N GLN A 112 -16.91 -6.34 8.72
CA GLN A 112 -18.23 -5.72 8.90
C GLN A 112 -18.66 -5.63 10.37
N ASN A 113 -17.82 -6.03 11.29
CA ASN A 113 -18.09 -5.91 12.72
C ASN A 113 -17.78 -4.47 13.15
N GLU A 114 -18.83 -3.69 13.43
CA GLU A 114 -18.74 -2.29 13.83
C GLU A 114 -17.87 -2.11 15.07
N ALA A 115 -18.01 -2.96 16.08
CA ALA A 115 -17.20 -2.89 17.30
C ALA A 115 -15.70 -3.13 17.02
N PHE A 116 -15.37 -3.98 16.05
CA PHE A 116 -14.01 -4.23 15.64
C PHE A 116 -13.43 -3.02 14.87
N LEU A 117 -14.21 -2.44 13.96
CA LEU A 117 -13.82 -1.23 13.24
C LEU A 117 -13.62 -0.04 14.17
N ASP A 118 -14.47 0.10 15.19
CA ASP A 118 -14.32 1.13 16.23
C ASP A 118 -13.04 0.93 17.04
N ALA A 119 -12.68 -0.32 17.37
CA ALA A 119 -11.43 -0.61 18.05
C ALA A 119 -10.22 -0.25 17.17
N LEU A 120 -10.23 -0.62 15.88
CA LEU A 120 -9.19 -0.25 14.92
C LEU A 120 -9.05 1.27 14.80
N TYR A 121 -10.15 1.99 14.69
CA TYR A 121 -10.13 3.44 14.61
C TYR A 121 -9.53 4.09 15.86
N ARG A 122 -9.88 3.59 17.05
CA ARG A 122 -9.31 4.05 18.34
C ARG A 122 -7.81 3.77 18.44
N ASP A 123 -7.34 2.70 17.80
CA ASP A 123 -5.92 2.35 17.72
C ASP A 123 -5.22 3.05 16.53
N PHE A 124 -5.86 4.09 15.98
CA PHE A 124 -5.36 4.92 14.87
C PHE A 124 -5.16 4.19 13.54
N PHE A 125 -5.79 3.05 13.33
CA PHE A 125 -5.85 2.48 11.99
C PHE A 125 -6.84 3.27 11.13
N THR A 126 -6.40 3.65 9.95
CA THR A 126 -7.15 4.56 9.06
C THR A 126 -7.26 4.03 7.65
N ASP A 127 -6.46 3.03 7.31
CA ASP A 127 -6.29 2.44 6.00
C ASP A 127 -6.41 0.92 6.11
N LEU A 128 -7.41 0.32 5.46
CA LEU A 128 -7.67 -1.11 5.50
C LEU A 128 -7.52 -1.70 4.11
N GLU A 129 -6.53 -2.58 3.93
CA GLU A 129 -6.16 -3.17 2.66
C GLU A 129 -5.78 -4.66 2.85
N MET A 130 -5.26 -5.33 1.83
CA MET A 130 -5.00 -6.78 1.88
C MET A 130 -3.62 -7.19 1.35
N GLU A 131 -2.79 -6.28 0.85
CA GLU A 131 -1.58 -6.59 0.10
C GLU A 131 -0.30 -5.98 0.67
N ALA A 132 -0.37 -4.87 1.40
CA ALA A 132 0.82 -4.15 1.88
C ALA A 132 1.70 -5.02 2.80
N GLY A 133 1.10 -5.73 3.75
CA GLY A 133 1.82 -6.65 4.63
C GLY A 133 2.59 -7.73 3.86
N PRO A 134 1.94 -8.50 2.96
CA PRO A 134 2.60 -9.46 2.08
C PRO A 134 3.76 -8.87 1.27
N TYR A 135 3.61 -7.67 0.69
CA TYR A 135 4.71 -6.99 0.01
C TYR A 135 5.85 -6.66 0.97
N LEU A 136 5.56 -6.11 2.15
CA LEU A 136 6.56 -5.76 3.15
C LEU A 136 7.30 -6.99 3.69
N ASN A 137 6.63 -8.13 3.82
CA ASN A 137 7.27 -9.42 4.12
C ASN A 137 8.30 -9.80 3.06
N ALA A 138 7.92 -9.73 1.77
CA ALA A 138 8.84 -10.04 0.68
C ALA A 138 10.02 -9.06 0.63
N ILE A 139 9.78 -7.78 0.87
CA ILE A 139 10.81 -6.73 0.95
C ILE A 139 11.77 -7.02 2.09
N TYR A 140 11.25 -7.35 3.29
CA TYR A 140 12.08 -7.66 4.44
C TYR A 140 13.02 -8.84 4.14
N GLU A 141 12.52 -9.91 3.54
CA GLU A 141 13.35 -11.06 3.15
C GLU A 141 14.45 -10.73 2.13
N GLN A 142 14.28 -9.68 1.31
CA GLN A 142 15.34 -9.21 0.40
C GLN A 142 16.44 -8.45 1.14
N THR A 143 16.09 -7.79 2.24
CA THR A 143 17.03 -6.98 3.02
C THR A 143 17.69 -7.76 4.16
N THR A 144 17.01 -8.78 4.68
CA THR A 144 17.47 -9.58 5.83
C THR A 144 17.10 -11.06 5.62
N PRO A 145 17.77 -11.76 4.67
CA PRO A 145 17.38 -13.09 4.22
C PRO A 145 17.50 -14.20 5.27
N GLU A 146 18.28 -13.97 6.32
CA GLU A 146 18.53 -14.97 7.38
C GLU A 146 17.41 -14.99 8.44
N ARG A 147 16.45 -14.09 8.38
CA ARG A 147 15.47 -13.92 9.44
C ARG A 147 14.06 -13.82 8.91
N TYR A 148 13.15 -14.48 9.59
CA TYR A 148 11.70 -14.39 9.34
C TYR A 148 11.00 -13.89 10.62
N PRO A 149 10.62 -12.61 10.70
CA PRO A 149 9.96 -12.04 11.88
C PRO A 149 8.50 -12.49 11.95
N VAL A 150 8.02 -12.75 13.18
CA VAL A 150 6.61 -13.05 13.45
C VAL A 150 6.21 -12.37 14.77
N GLY A 151 5.17 -11.54 14.72
CA GLY A 151 4.67 -10.84 15.90
C GLY A 151 5.61 -9.75 16.40
N GLU A 152 6.35 -9.10 15.49
CA GLU A 152 7.39 -8.16 15.83
C GLU A 152 7.15 -6.77 15.24
N MET A 153 7.82 -5.78 15.83
CA MET A 153 7.98 -4.46 15.21
C MET A 153 9.21 -4.48 14.30
N VAL A 154 8.98 -4.32 13.01
CA VAL A 154 9.99 -4.39 11.96
C VAL A 154 10.25 -2.99 11.40
N SER A 155 11.49 -2.53 11.46
CA SER A 155 11.87 -1.24 10.89
C SER A 155 12.46 -1.43 9.49
N LEU A 156 11.81 -0.82 8.50
CA LEU A 156 12.26 -0.70 7.11
C LEU A 156 12.58 0.77 6.78
N LEU A 157 13.17 1.50 7.73
CA LEU A 157 13.45 2.93 7.57
C LEU A 157 14.56 3.23 6.55
N ARG A 158 15.39 2.26 6.22
CA ARG A 158 16.52 2.43 5.27
C ARG A 158 16.67 1.20 4.37
N PRO A 159 15.66 0.86 3.57
CA PRO A 159 15.84 -0.14 2.53
C PRO A 159 16.83 0.41 1.49
N PRO A 160 17.55 -0.43 0.75
CA PRO A 160 18.49 -0.01 -0.30
C PRO A 160 17.79 0.53 -1.56
N PHE A 161 16.47 0.68 -1.54
CA PHE A 161 15.63 1.12 -2.65
C PHE A 161 14.42 1.90 -2.13
N ASP A 162 13.76 2.62 -3.03
CA ASP A 162 12.55 3.39 -2.71
C ASP A 162 11.37 2.45 -2.41
N LEU A 163 10.61 2.81 -1.39
CA LEU A 163 9.42 2.08 -0.98
C LEU A 163 8.24 3.04 -0.85
N GLY A 164 7.16 2.77 -1.56
CA GLY A 164 5.98 3.63 -1.52
C GLY A 164 4.67 2.86 -1.64
N PHE A 165 3.72 3.22 -0.80
CA PHE A 165 2.34 2.75 -0.86
C PHE A 165 1.43 3.96 -1.07
N LEU A 166 0.51 3.83 -1.99
CA LEU A 166 -0.48 4.84 -2.30
C LEU A 166 -1.82 4.16 -2.49
N HIS A 167 -2.72 4.34 -1.53
CA HIS A 167 -4.02 3.72 -1.54
C HIS A 167 -5.11 4.74 -1.88
N TYR A 168 -6.00 4.37 -2.78
CA TYR A 168 -7.19 5.12 -3.10
C TYR A 168 -8.34 4.64 -2.21
N ALA A 169 -8.95 5.55 -1.47
CA ALA A 169 -10.10 5.26 -0.64
C ALA A 169 -11.33 4.96 -1.50
N SER A 170 -11.60 3.69 -1.74
CA SER A 170 -12.73 3.20 -2.53
C SER A 170 -13.98 2.94 -1.69
N ASP A 171 -13.79 2.66 -0.41
CA ASP A 171 -14.83 2.26 0.52
C ASP A 171 -14.67 2.96 1.88
N THR A 172 -15.80 3.14 2.55
CA THR A 172 -15.86 3.56 3.94
C THR A 172 -16.71 2.52 4.70
N PRO A 173 -16.12 1.67 5.57
CA PRO A 173 -16.84 0.59 6.25
C PRO A 173 -18.02 1.06 7.10
N TYR A 174 -18.00 2.32 7.56
CA TYR A 174 -19.09 2.95 8.28
C TYR A 174 -20.29 3.33 7.40
N SER A 175 -20.16 3.24 6.08
CA SER A 175 -21.25 3.52 5.17
C SER A 175 -22.15 2.29 5.02
N LYS A 176 -23.45 2.44 5.30
CA LYS A 176 -24.42 1.34 5.18
C LYS A 176 -24.35 0.68 3.80
N GLY A 177 -24.13 -0.65 3.78
CA GLY A 177 -24.15 -1.46 2.57
C GLY A 177 -22.83 -1.49 1.77
N MET A 178 -21.74 -0.99 2.31
CA MET A 178 -20.44 -1.02 1.66
C MET A 178 -19.53 -2.10 2.24
N ASN A 179 -19.09 -3.02 1.39
CA ASN A 179 -18.13 -4.07 1.69
C ASN A 179 -16.76 -3.71 1.11
N LEU A 180 -15.69 -4.15 1.78
CA LEU A 180 -14.38 -4.22 1.15
C LEU A 180 -14.49 -5.04 -0.15
N GLY A 181 -14.17 -4.43 -1.29
CA GLY A 181 -14.22 -5.10 -2.59
C GLY A 181 -15.60 -5.14 -3.27
N SER A 182 -16.61 -4.45 -2.77
CA SER A 182 -17.96 -4.43 -3.34
C SER A 182 -18.09 -3.66 -4.66
N ARG A 183 -17.08 -2.90 -5.07
CA ARG A 183 -17.07 -2.15 -6.33
C ARG A 183 -15.90 -2.58 -7.20
N ASN A 184 -16.15 -2.56 -8.51
CA ASN A 184 -15.25 -3.01 -9.58
C ASN A 184 -13.77 -2.81 -9.26
N LEU A 185 -13.00 -3.88 -9.43
CA LEU A 185 -11.54 -3.87 -9.44
C LEU A 185 -10.96 -3.06 -10.63
N SER A 186 -11.80 -2.34 -11.36
CA SER A 186 -11.42 -1.55 -12.51
C SER A 186 -10.84 -0.20 -12.08
N TYR A 187 -9.69 0.16 -12.64
CA TYR A 187 -9.13 1.51 -12.56
C TYR A 187 -9.94 2.58 -13.33
N PHE A 188 -10.95 2.17 -14.09
CA PHE A 188 -11.85 3.05 -14.85
C PHE A 188 -13.00 3.60 -13.99
N GLY A 189 -12.71 4.21 -12.89
CA GLY A 189 -13.71 4.80 -12.00
C GLY A 189 -13.04 5.64 -10.92
N MET A 190 -11.77 5.90 -11.10
CA MET A 190 -10.99 6.84 -10.29
C MET A 190 -11.06 8.24 -10.90
#